data_c8350d9dc1cce34d9a9ca8809b326187
#
_entry.id   c8350d9dc1cce34d9a9ca8809b326187
#
_cell.length_a   1.000
_cell.length_b   1.000
_cell.length_c   1.000
_cell.angle_alpha   90.00
_cell.angle_beta   90.00
_cell.angle_gamma   90.00
#
_symmetry.space_group_name_H-M   'P 1'
#
loop_
_entity.id
_entity.type
_entity.pdbx_description
1 polymer ?
#
loop_
_entity_poly.entity_id
_entity_poly.type
_entity_poly.pdbx_seq_one_letter_code
_entity_poly.pdbx_strand_id
1 'polypeptide(L)'
;MNKLKLIFAGTPDFAARHLAALLSSDHEVVAVYTQPDKPAGRGQKLTASPVKELALAHNLPVYQPASLRKEEAQAELAALGADLMVVVAYGLILPKAVLDTPHLGCINVHGSLLPRWRGAAPIQRSIWAGDAETGVTIMQMDVGLDTGAMIRKVSCPIAADETSASLYDKLAELGPQALVDTINAMAAGETAAEAQDDALANYAEKLSKEEARIDWSMEAVAIERCIRSFNPWPISWFEVADQTVKVWQAAVVDSDHGQPAGTLLKADKQGIDIATGKGVLRLLTLQPPGKKAMSVSDLLNSRRDWFEPGTQLN
;
A
#
# COMPACT_ATOMS: atom_id res chain seq x y z
N MET A 1 -12.86 12.26 29.69
CA MET A 1 -12.20 11.22 28.88
C MET A 1 -10.79 11.01 29.44
N ASN A 2 -10.40 9.78 29.68
CA ASN A 2 -9.06 9.50 30.21
C ASN A 2 -8.02 9.74 29.11
N LYS A 3 -7.06 10.61 29.38
CA LYS A 3 -5.93 10.90 28.49
C LYS A 3 -4.91 9.77 28.58
N LEU A 4 -4.57 9.16 27.45
CA LEU A 4 -3.54 8.14 27.37
C LEU A 4 -2.21 8.73 26.95
N LYS A 5 -1.13 8.15 27.47
CA LYS A 5 0.23 8.38 26.99
C LYS A 5 0.55 7.35 25.91
N LEU A 6 0.89 7.85 24.74
CA LEU A 6 1.10 7.04 23.55
C LEU A 6 2.55 7.06 23.09
N ILE A 7 3.09 5.91 22.72
CA ILE A 7 4.25 5.82 21.83
C ILE A 7 3.71 5.59 20.44
N PHE A 8 4.21 6.34 19.46
CA PHE A 8 3.89 6.12 18.05
C PHE A 8 5.09 5.54 17.33
N ALA A 9 4.88 4.51 16.53
CA ALA A 9 5.91 3.90 15.68
C ALA A 9 5.42 3.82 14.24
N GLY A 10 6.16 4.42 13.32
CA GLY A 10 5.83 4.43 11.91
C GLY A 10 6.92 5.08 11.09
N THR A 11 6.85 4.96 9.78
CA THR A 11 7.91 5.44 8.90
C THR A 11 7.39 6.28 7.72
N PRO A 12 6.55 5.76 6.78
CA PRO A 12 6.18 6.49 5.58
C PRO A 12 5.10 7.54 5.82
N ASP A 13 4.73 8.24 4.77
CA ASP A 13 3.67 9.25 4.76
C ASP A 13 2.33 8.74 5.33
N PHE A 14 1.94 7.52 4.99
CA PHE A 14 0.73 6.91 5.54
C PHE A 14 0.74 6.93 7.07
N ALA A 15 1.87 6.55 7.68
CA ALA A 15 2.05 6.59 9.13
C ALA A 15 2.05 8.03 9.66
N ALA A 16 2.68 8.97 8.95
CA ALA A 16 2.72 10.37 9.36
C ALA A 16 1.32 10.98 9.43
N ARG A 17 0.41 10.61 8.53
CA ARG A 17 -0.99 11.08 8.58
C ARG A 17 -1.73 10.58 9.84
N HIS A 18 -1.42 9.37 10.28
CA HIS A 18 -1.96 8.82 11.54
C HIS A 18 -1.37 9.54 12.76
N LEU A 19 -0.07 9.81 12.75
CA LEU A 19 0.57 10.61 13.81
C LEU A 19 -0.05 12.00 13.90
N ALA A 20 -0.28 12.67 12.78
CA ALA A 20 -0.92 13.98 12.74
C ALA A 20 -2.30 13.97 13.42
N ALA A 21 -3.10 12.94 13.17
CA ALA A 21 -4.41 12.78 13.82
C ALA A 21 -4.28 12.59 15.33
N LEU A 22 -3.30 11.83 15.79
CA LEU A 22 -3.04 11.64 17.22
C LEU A 22 -2.60 12.95 17.89
N LEU A 23 -1.79 13.76 17.21
CA LEU A 23 -1.35 15.06 17.72
C LEU A 23 -2.50 16.06 17.86
N SER A 24 -3.55 15.91 17.07
CA SER A 24 -4.78 16.69 17.16
C SER A 24 -5.81 16.11 18.13
N SER A 25 -5.56 14.93 18.69
CA SER A 25 -6.45 14.26 19.65
C SER A 25 -6.18 14.75 21.08
N ASP A 26 -7.01 14.30 22.02
CA ASP A 26 -6.84 14.61 23.46
C ASP A 26 -5.74 13.76 24.11
N HIS A 27 -5.14 12.82 23.41
CA HIS A 27 -4.09 11.96 23.95
C HIS A 27 -2.71 12.58 23.77
N GLU A 28 -1.75 12.12 24.58
CA GLU A 28 -0.39 12.62 24.56
C GLU A 28 0.56 11.65 23.87
N VAL A 29 1.20 12.08 22.80
CA VAL A 29 2.30 11.34 22.18
C VAL A 29 3.59 11.69 22.92
N VAL A 30 4.11 10.74 23.69
CA VAL A 30 5.32 10.95 24.52
C VAL A 30 6.61 10.68 23.77
N ALA A 31 6.56 9.86 22.73
CA ALA A 31 7.74 9.51 21.93
C ALA A 31 7.32 8.97 20.57
N VAL A 32 8.21 9.10 19.60
CA VAL A 32 8.04 8.61 18.23
C VAL A 32 9.20 7.70 17.87
N TYR A 33 8.87 6.51 17.38
CA TYR A 33 9.80 5.54 16.83
C TYR A 33 9.65 5.51 15.31
N THR A 34 10.76 5.55 14.61
CA THR A 34 10.79 5.48 13.14
C THR A 34 12.08 4.80 12.71
N GLN A 35 12.10 4.27 11.48
CA GLN A 35 13.32 3.66 10.96
C GLN A 35 14.45 4.68 10.84
N PRO A 36 15.73 4.21 10.92
CA PRO A 36 16.88 5.08 10.67
C PRO A 36 16.77 5.79 9.32
N ASP A 37 17.38 6.98 9.23
CA ASP A 37 17.46 7.74 7.99
C ASP A 37 18.10 6.88 6.89
N LYS A 38 17.58 6.99 5.68
CA LYS A 38 18.03 6.19 4.53
C LYS A 38 18.42 7.10 3.37
N PRO A 39 19.39 6.69 2.55
CA PRO A 39 19.68 7.38 1.30
C PRO A 39 18.43 7.39 0.41
N ALA A 40 18.10 8.55 -0.13
CA ALA A 40 16.92 8.72 -1.00
C ALA A 40 17.19 9.77 -2.08
N GLY A 41 16.44 9.66 -3.18
CA GLY A 41 16.50 10.58 -4.29
C GLY A 41 17.80 10.56 -5.09
N ARG A 42 17.94 11.54 -5.96
CA ARG A 42 19.18 11.74 -6.73
C ARG A 42 20.31 12.18 -5.79
N GLY A 43 21.46 11.54 -5.87
CA GLY A 43 22.61 11.81 -5.01
C GLY A 43 22.62 11.06 -3.68
N GLN A 44 21.62 10.23 -3.41
CA GLN A 44 21.58 9.32 -2.25
C GLN A 44 21.88 10.01 -0.91
N LYS A 45 21.33 11.20 -0.68
CA LYS A 45 21.39 11.89 0.61
C LYS A 45 20.60 11.14 1.67
N LEU A 46 21.16 11.06 2.88
CA LEU A 46 20.42 10.57 4.04
C LEU A 46 19.17 11.44 4.28
N THR A 47 18.02 10.82 4.24
CA THR A 47 16.73 11.50 4.32
C THR A 47 15.94 10.99 5.52
N ALA A 48 15.41 11.91 6.30
CA ALA A 48 14.51 11.61 7.39
C ALA A 48 13.18 11.05 6.86
N SER A 49 12.58 10.12 7.60
CA SER A 49 11.24 9.62 7.27
C SER A 49 10.18 10.73 7.41
N PRO A 50 9.05 10.63 6.71
CA PRO A 50 7.93 11.55 6.92
C PRO A 50 7.47 11.62 8.38
N VAL A 51 7.50 10.51 9.09
CA VAL A 51 7.17 10.46 10.54
C VAL A 51 8.18 11.25 11.35
N LYS A 52 9.48 11.10 11.09
CA LYS A 52 10.52 11.89 11.78
C LYS A 52 10.35 13.38 11.54
N GLU A 53 10.13 13.79 10.30
CA GLU A 53 9.93 15.20 9.95
C GLU A 53 8.77 15.81 10.73
N LEU A 54 7.64 15.11 10.80
CA LEU A 54 6.47 15.57 11.56
C LEU A 54 6.77 15.63 13.07
N ALA A 55 7.43 14.61 13.60
CA ALA A 55 7.78 14.55 15.02
C ALA A 55 8.70 15.71 15.42
N LEU A 56 9.71 16.01 14.63
CA LEU A 56 10.62 17.13 14.87
C LEU A 56 9.91 18.48 14.81
N ALA A 57 8.98 18.65 13.88
CA ALA A 57 8.16 19.86 13.76
C ALA A 57 7.30 20.11 15.02
N HIS A 58 6.97 19.08 15.77
CA HIS A 58 6.19 19.15 17.02
C HIS A 58 7.05 18.96 18.27
N ASN A 59 8.38 19.01 18.14
CA ASN A 59 9.34 18.88 19.24
C ASN A 59 9.17 17.59 20.06
N LEU A 60 8.81 16.49 19.38
CA LEU A 60 8.65 15.18 20.02
C LEU A 60 9.99 14.45 20.06
N PRO A 61 10.26 13.67 21.13
CA PRO A 61 11.42 12.78 21.17
C PRO A 61 11.33 11.74 20.06
N VAL A 62 12.41 11.56 19.29
CA VAL A 62 12.50 10.63 18.17
C VAL A 62 13.55 9.57 18.48
N TYR A 63 13.16 8.30 18.32
CA TYR A 63 14.00 7.13 18.52
C TYR A 63 14.12 6.36 17.21
N GLN A 64 15.35 6.04 16.80
CA GLN A 64 15.63 5.38 15.53
C GLN A 64 16.50 4.13 15.72
N PRO A 65 16.11 3.17 16.58
CA PRO A 65 16.88 1.94 16.75
C PRO A 65 16.86 1.13 15.46
N ALA A 66 17.96 0.45 15.17
CA ALA A 66 18.02 -0.50 14.05
C ALA A 66 17.21 -1.76 14.33
N SER A 67 17.01 -2.10 15.61
CA SER A 67 16.26 -3.27 16.08
C SER A 67 15.72 -3.03 17.48
N LEU A 68 14.58 -3.61 17.80
CA LEU A 68 14.01 -3.64 19.15
C LEU A 68 14.29 -4.95 19.89
N ARG A 69 15.16 -5.80 19.34
CA ARG A 69 15.54 -7.07 19.95
C ARG A 69 16.56 -6.94 21.07
N LYS A 70 17.28 -5.82 21.14
CA LYS A 70 18.28 -5.55 22.15
C LYS A 70 17.63 -5.12 23.47
N GLU A 71 18.12 -5.63 24.58
CA GLU A 71 17.61 -5.29 25.92
C GLU A 71 17.68 -3.79 26.21
N GLU A 72 18.73 -3.12 25.76
CA GLU A 72 18.91 -1.67 25.92
C GLU A 72 17.78 -0.88 25.28
N ALA A 73 17.40 -1.23 24.03
CA ALA A 73 16.32 -0.59 23.31
C ALA A 73 14.96 -0.87 23.99
N GLN A 74 14.78 -2.07 24.50
CA GLN A 74 13.56 -2.45 25.23
C GLN A 74 13.45 -1.72 26.56
N ALA A 75 14.54 -1.55 27.30
CA ALA A 75 14.57 -0.82 28.55
C ALA A 75 14.29 0.69 28.33
N GLU A 76 14.85 1.27 27.27
CA GLU A 76 14.59 2.66 26.88
C GLU A 76 13.11 2.89 26.57
N LEU A 77 12.49 1.99 25.84
CA LEU A 77 11.07 2.04 25.52
C LEU A 77 10.20 1.92 26.77
N ALA A 78 10.52 0.96 27.63
CA ALA A 78 9.80 0.75 28.89
C ALA A 78 9.86 1.97 29.82
N ALA A 79 11.00 2.67 29.85
CA ALA A 79 11.20 3.85 30.68
C ALA A 79 10.29 5.03 30.31
N LEU A 80 9.71 5.04 29.11
CA LEU A 80 8.77 6.07 28.67
C LEU A 80 7.42 6.01 29.39
N GLY A 81 7.07 4.87 29.99
CA GLY A 81 5.85 4.71 30.77
C GLY A 81 4.56 4.93 29.99
N ALA A 82 4.54 4.55 28.71
CA ALA A 82 3.36 4.71 27.87
C ALA A 82 2.25 3.72 28.24
N ASP A 83 1.01 4.16 28.06
CA ASP A 83 -0.17 3.31 28.25
C ASP A 83 -0.41 2.39 27.05
N LEU A 84 -0.11 2.87 25.85
CA LEU A 84 -0.39 2.20 24.58
C LEU A 84 0.70 2.55 23.57
N MET A 85 1.09 1.58 22.75
CA MET A 85 1.93 1.82 21.59
C MET A 85 1.11 1.67 20.31
N VAL A 86 1.17 2.67 19.45
CA VAL A 86 0.46 2.70 18.16
C VAL A 86 1.47 2.48 17.04
N VAL A 87 1.24 1.45 16.25
CA VAL A 87 2.16 1.05 15.17
C VAL A 87 1.46 1.19 13.82
N VAL A 88 2.04 1.99 12.93
CA VAL A 88 1.52 2.18 11.56
C VAL A 88 2.69 2.13 10.59
N ALA A 89 2.81 1.05 9.83
CA ALA A 89 3.87 0.86 8.84
C ALA A 89 5.27 1.21 9.40
N TYR A 90 5.63 0.62 10.51
CA TYR A 90 6.94 0.87 11.15
C TYR A 90 8.08 0.17 10.41
N GLY A 91 7.90 -1.10 10.08
CA GLY A 91 8.89 -1.88 9.33
C GLY A 91 9.93 -2.60 10.19
N LEU A 92 9.81 -2.56 11.52
CA LEU A 92 10.60 -3.36 12.44
C LEU A 92 9.73 -4.35 13.20
N ILE A 93 10.31 -5.50 13.52
CA ILE A 93 9.63 -6.50 14.33
C ILE A 93 9.58 -6.03 15.78
N LEU A 94 8.40 -6.16 16.40
CA LEU A 94 8.20 -5.93 17.82
C LEU A 94 8.30 -7.28 18.57
N PRO A 95 9.38 -7.51 19.33
CA PRO A 95 9.47 -8.72 20.15
C PRO A 95 8.38 -8.74 21.24
N LYS A 96 8.09 -9.92 21.77
CA LYS A 96 7.10 -10.07 22.84
C LYS A 96 7.33 -9.15 24.03
N ALA A 97 8.59 -8.92 24.41
CA ALA A 97 8.94 -7.99 25.48
C ALA A 97 8.45 -6.56 25.21
N VAL A 98 8.50 -6.10 23.96
CA VAL A 98 7.97 -4.78 23.56
C VAL A 98 6.45 -4.79 23.52
N LEU A 99 5.86 -5.85 22.95
CA LEU A 99 4.40 -6.00 22.87
C LEU A 99 3.73 -5.97 24.25
N ASP A 100 4.38 -6.53 25.25
CA ASP A 100 3.86 -6.64 26.62
C ASP A 100 4.19 -5.41 27.49
N THR A 101 5.02 -4.48 27.02
CA THR A 101 5.48 -3.33 27.82
C THR A 101 4.37 -2.32 28.12
N PRO A 102 3.62 -1.79 27.16
CA PRO A 102 2.49 -0.92 27.49
C PRO A 102 1.36 -1.77 28.09
N HIS A 103 0.72 -1.29 29.15
CA HIS A 103 -0.33 -2.09 29.82
C HIS A 103 -1.57 -2.31 28.95
N LEU A 104 -1.83 -1.44 27.97
CA LEU A 104 -2.87 -1.65 26.95
C LEU A 104 -2.32 -2.35 25.70
N GLY A 105 -1.04 -2.71 25.69
CA GLY A 105 -0.40 -3.40 24.57
C GLY A 105 -0.02 -2.49 23.41
N CYS A 106 0.06 -3.10 22.25
CA CYS A 106 0.39 -2.43 20.99
C CYS A 106 -0.75 -2.67 20.00
N ILE A 107 -1.17 -1.62 19.31
CA ILE A 107 -2.17 -1.70 18.23
C ILE A 107 -1.55 -1.31 16.90
N ASN A 108 -2.11 -1.84 15.82
CA ASN A 108 -1.64 -1.58 14.46
C ASN A 108 -2.81 -1.19 13.56
N VAL A 109 -2.56 -0.26 12.66
CA VAL A 109 -3.49 0.07 11.58
C VAL A 109 -3.05 -0.68 10.33
N HIS A 110 -3.87 -1.61 9.88
CA HIS A 110 -3.62 -2.41 8.68
C HIS A 110 -4.55 -2.02 7.54
N GLY A 111 -4.02 -1.88 6.34
CA GLY A 111 -4.73 -1.41 5.15
C GLY A 111 -5.55 -2.49 4.45
N SER A 112 -6.27 -3.31 5.18
CA SER A 112 -7.23 -4.29 4.67
C SER A 112 -8.30 -4.61 5.70
N LEU A 113 -9.34 -5.33 5.27
CA LEU A 113 -10.35 -5.93 6.13
C LEU A 113 -9.86 -7.32 6.56
N LEU A 114 -9.03 -7.38 7.62
CA LEU A 114 -8.49 -8.64 8.15
C LEU A 114 -9.61 -9.63 8.50
N PRO A 115 -9.37 -10.94 8.37
CA PRO A 115 -8.12 -11.65 8.09
C PRO A 115 -7.68 -11.64 6.63
N ARG A 116 -8.43 -11.00 5.74
CA ARG A 116 -8.06 -10.91 4.33
C ARG A 116 -6.89 -9.94 4.14
N TRP A 117 -5.94 -10.35 3.31
CA TRP A 117 -4.76 -9.57 2.94
C TRP A 117 -3.84 -9.19 4.12
N ARG A 118 -3.48 -10.18 4.93
CA ARG A 118 -2.33 -10.05 5.82
C ARG A 118 -1.07 -9.78 4.98
N GLY A 119 -0.10 -9.05 5.49
CA GLY A 119 1.19 -8.87 4.84
C GLY A 119 1.44 -7.49 4.26
N ALA A 120 2.35 -7.40 3.30
CA ALA A 120 3.03 -6.17 2.92
C ALA A 120 2.27 -5.27 1.93
N ALA A 121 1.43 -5.83 1.06
CA ALA A 121 0.83 -5.10 -0.07
C ALA A 121 -0.70 -5.26 -0.16
N PRO A 122 -1.46 -5.00 0.92
CA PRO A 122 -2.91 -5.23 0.92
C PRO A 122 -3.67 -4.34 -0.06
N ILE A 123 -3.23 -3.10 -0.27
CA ILE A 123 -3.89 -2.17 -1.20
C ILE A 123 -3.83 -2.71 -2.62
N GLN A 124 -2.65 -3.08 -3.08
CA GLN A 124 -2.42 -3.57 -4.43
C GLN A 124 -3.13 -4.91 -4.67
N ARG A 125 -3.03 -5.82 -3.74
CA ARG A 125 -3.60 -7.16 -3.90
C ARG A 125 -5.13 -7.14 -3.92
N SER A 126 -5.78 -6.26 -3.19
CA SER A 126 -7.24 -6.13 -3.20
C SER A 126 -7.76 -5.66 -4.56
N ILE A 127 -7.07 -4.72 -5.19
CA ILE A 127 -7.41 -4.26 -6.56
C ILE A 127 -7.17 -5.38 -7.56
N TRP A 128 -6.03 -6.02 -7.49
CA TRP A 128 -5.67 -7.11 -8.42
C TRP A 128 -6.67 -8.27 -8.36
N ALA A 129 -7.08 -8.65 -7.16
CA ALA A 129 -8.07 -9.71 -6.98
C ALA A 129 -9.48 -9.33 -7.45
N GLY A 130 -9.74 -8.05 -7.68
CA GLY A 130 -11.06 -7.56 -8.08
C GLY A 130 -12.04 -7.49 -6.91
N ASP A 131 -11.55 -7.27 -5.69
CA ASP A 131 -12.42 -7.10 -4.53
C ASP A 131 -13.31 -5.89 -4.72
N ALA A 132 -14.58 -6.02 -4.30
CA ALA A 132 -15.55 -4.93 -4.39
C ALA A 132 -15.33 -3.87 -3.30
N GLU A 133 -14.75 -4.27 -2.16
CA GLU A 133 -14.47 -3.40 -1.03
C GLU A 133 -13.18 -3.77 -0.34
N THR A 134 -12.64 -2.83 0.38
CA THR A 134 -11.54 -3.00 1.32
C THR A 134 -11.74 -2.04 2.49
N GLY A 135 -10.71 -1.78 3.26
CA GLY A 135 -10.79 -0.85 4.38
C GLY A 135 -9.55 -0.89 5.24
N VAL A 136 -9.72 -0.47 6.47
CA VAL A 136 -8.68 -0.55 7.49
C VAL A 136 -9.17 -1.39 8.65
N THR A 137 -8.24 -2.11 9.27
CA THR A 137 -8.46 -2.83 10.53
C THR A 137 -7.50 -2.29 11.57
N ILE A 138 -8.03 -1.93 12.73
CA ILE A 138 -7.23 -1.66 13.92
C ILE A 138 -7.20 -2.96 14.70
N MET A 139 -6.00 -3.51 14.92
CA MET A 139 -5.85 -4.79 15.62
C MET A 139 -4.92 -4.68 16.81
N GLN A 140 -5.16 -5.51 17.81
CA GLN A 140 -4.23 -5.76 18.91
C GLN A 140 -3.08 -6.60 18.36
N MET A 141 -1.84 -6.12 18.46
CA MET A 141 -0.69 -6.86 17.94
C MET A 141 -0.33 -8.07 18.81
N ASP A 142 0.05 -9.13 18.15
CA ASP A 142 0.68 -10.31 18.75
C ASP A 142 2.00 -10.62 18.02
N VAL A 143 2.60 -11.76 18.29
CA VAL A 143 3.90 -12.15 17.71
C VAL A 143 3.81 -12.58 16.25
N GLY A 144 2.62 -12.79 15.73
CA GLY A 144 2.40 -13.20 14.34
C GLY A 144 2.34 -11.99 13.38
N LEU A 145 2.40 -12.30 12.10
CA LEU A 145 2.26 -11.29 11.04
C LEU A 145 0.78 -11.00 10.80
N ASP A 146 0.31 -9.84 11.27
CA ASP A 146 -1.07 -9.36 11.09
C ASP A 146 -2.15 -10.35 11.56
N THR A 147 -1.85 -11.10 12.61
CA THR A 147 -2.70 -12.16 13.15
C THR A 147 -3.48 -11.77 14.40
N GLY A 148 -3.27 -10.57 14.90
CA GLY A 148 -3.85 -10.12 16.16
C GLY A 148 -5.36 -9.93 16.12
N ALA A 149 -5.97 -9.87 17.30
CA ALA A 149 -7.42 -9.67 17.43
C ALA A 149 -7.84 -8.30 16.91
N MET A 150 -8.95 -8.27 16.18
CA MET A 150 -9.46 -7.07 15.53
C MET A 150 -10.31 -6.27 16.51
N ILE A 151 -9.99 -4.98 16.68
CA ILE A 151 -10.72 -4.06 17.56
C ILE A 151 -11.76 -3.28 16.76
N ARG A 152 -11.42 -2.82 15.57
CA ARG A 152 -12.31 -2.04 14.70
C ARG A 152 -11.97 -2.28 13.25
N LYS A 153 -13.01 -2.36 12.42
CA LYS A 153 -12.87 -2.39 10.96
C LYS A 153 -13.75 -1.30 10.36
N VAL A 154 -13.22 -0.59 9.38
CA VAL A 154 -13.95 0.42 8.62
C VAL A 154 -13.73 0.16 7.15
N SER A 155 -14.80 -0.02 6.39
CA SER A 155 -14.75 -0.38 4.97
C SER A 155 -14.95 0.82 4.05
N CYS A 156 -14.46 0.70 2.83
CA CYS A 156 -14.76 1.58 1.71
C CYS A 156 -14.87 0.77 0.42
N PRO A 157 -15.65 1.25 -0.56
CA PRO A 157 -15.73 0.58 -1.85
C PRO A 157 -14.43 0.76 -2.65
N ILE A 158 -14.13 -0.24 -3.49
CA ILE A 158 -13.11 -0.12 -4.53
C ILE A 158 -13.83 0.20 -5.83
N ALA A 159 -13.61 1.39 -6.37
CA ALA A 159 -14.25 1.82 -7.62
C ALA A 159 -13.69 1.04 -8.83
N ALA A 160 -14.45 0.99 -9.91
CA ALA A 160 -14.03 0.27 -11.12
C ALA A 160 -12.76 0.85 -11.76
N ASP A 161 -12.50 2.13 -11.56
CA ASP A 161 -11.31 2.85 -12.05
C ASP A 161 -10.23 3.06 -10.97
N GLU A 162 -10.41 2.44 -9.80
CA GLU A 162 -9.48 2.59 -8.66
C GLU A 162 -8.07 2.17 -9.03
N THR A 163 -7.09 3.01 -8.73
CA THR A 163 -5.67 2.65 -8.73
C THR A 163 -5.16 2.48 -7.30
N SER A 164 -3.98 1.92 -7.12
CA SER A 164 -3.37 1.86 -5.79
C SER A 164 -3.09 3.25 -5.22
N ALA A 165 -2.80 4.24 -6.07
CA ALA A 165 -2.66 5.63 -5.64
C ALA A 165 -3.96 6.19 -5.07
N SER A 166 -5.09 6.04 -5.76
CA SER A 166 -6.38 6.57 -5.29
C SER A 166 -6.90 5.81 -4.08
N LEU A 167 -6.72 4.50 -4.04
CA LEU A 167 -7.11 3.69 -2.88
C LEU A 167 -6.26 4.02 -1.64
N TYR A 168 -4.96 4.24 -1.83
CA TYR A 168 -4.07 4.74 -0.78
C TYR A 168 -4.64 6.02 -0.15
N ASP A 169 -5.04 6.99 -0.97
CA ASP A 169 -5.60 8.25 -0.48
C ASP A 169 -6.89 8.03 0.32
N LYS A 170 -7.77 7.16 -0.14
CA LYS A 170 -9.00 6.79 0.61
C LYS A 170 -8.67 6.21 1.98
N LEU A 171 -7.73 5.26 2.05
CA LEU A 171 -7.35 4.62 3.32
C LEU A 171 -6.59 5.59 4.23
N ALA A 172 -5.81 6.50 3.65
CA ALA A 172 -5.10 7.54 4.40
C ALA A 172 -6.02 8.60 5.03
N GLU A 173 -7.24 8.74 4.53
CA GLU A 173 -8.28 9.56 5.18
C GLU A 173 -9.08 8.75 6.20
N LEU A 174 -9.39 7.50 5.86
CA LEU A 174 -10.22 6.63 6.69
C LEU A 174 -9.51 6.14 7.95
N GLY A 175 -8.23 5.77 7.81
CA GLY A 175 -7.44 5.17 8.87
C GLY A 175 -7.21 6.06 10.08
N PRO A 176 -6.80 7.32 9.92
CA PRO A 176 -6.55 8.22 11.05
C PRO A 176 -7.76 8.43 11.94
N GLN A 177 -8.95 8.63 11.37
CA GLN A 177 -10.16 8.79 12.16
C GLN A 177 -10.54 7.50 12.88
N ALA A 178 -10.45 6.36 12.21
CA ALA A 178 -10.70 5.05 12.82
C ALA A 178 -9.74 4.80 14.00
N LEU A 179 -8.49 5.20 13.86
CA LEU A 179 -7.48 5.08 14.92
C LEU A 179 -7.85 5.91 16.15
N VAL A 180 -8.17 7.19 15.96
CA VAL A 180 -8.54 8.09 17.07
C VAL A 180 -9.80 7.57 17.79
N ASP A 181 -10.82 7.17 17.02
CA ASP A 181 -12.06 6.61 17.59
C ASP A 181 -11.79 5.34 18.40
N THR A 182 -10.89 4.50 17.93
CA THR A 182 -10.50 3.27 18.64
C THR A 182 -9.77 3.58 19.94
N ILE A 183 -8.82 4.50 19.91
CA ILE A 183 -8.06 4.89 21.11
C ILE A 183 -8.99 5.54 22.15
N ASN A 184 -9.92 6.39 21.71
CA ASN A 184 -10.92 6.97 22.59
C ASN A 184 -11.77 5.89 23.27
N ALA A 185 -12.22 4.90 22.52
CA ALA A 185 -12.98 3.76 23.05
C ALA A 185 -12.14 2.90 24.01
N MET A 186 -10.86 2.66 23.70
CA MET A 186 -9.94 1.96 24.60
C MET A 186 -9.74 2.71 25.91
N ALA A 187 -9.58 4.03 25.85
CA ALA A 187 -9.45 4.88 27.05
C ALA A 187 -10.69 4.83 27.93
N ALA A 188 -11.87 4.64 27.35
CA ALA A 188 -13.13 4.50 28.05
C ALA A 188 -13.43 3.06 28.51
N GLY A 189 -12.58 2.09 28.16
CA GLY A 189 -12.81 0.68 28.45
C GLY A 189 -13.97 0.05 27.68
N GLU A 190 -14.31 0.60 26.51
CA GLU A 190 -15.47 0.21 25.69
C GLU A 190 -15.13 -0.61 24.46
N THR A 191 -13.90 -1.16 24.38
CA THR A 191 -13.48 -1.98 23.26
C THR A 191 -13.59 -3.47 23.53
N ALA A 192 -13.92 -4.23 22.50
CA ALA A 192 -13.83 -5.68 22.48
C ALA A 192 -13.04 -6.12 21.25
N ALA A 193 -12.08 -7.02 21.46
CA ALA A 193 -11.27 -7.54 20.38
C ALA A 193 -11.83 -8.89 19.91
N GLU A 194 -11.98 -9.05 18.60
CA GLU A 194 -12.46 -10.26 17.95
C GLU A 194 -11.28 -11.02 17.34
N ALA A 195 -11.10 -12.27 17.71
CA ALA A 195 -10.06 -13.12 17.11
C ALA A 195 -10.30 -13.29 15.61
N GLN A 196 -9.23 -13.28 14.83
CA GLN A 196 -9.31 -13.57 13.41
C GLN A 196 -9.56 -15.07 13.18
N ASP A 197 -10.40 -15.38 12.18
CA ASP A 197 -10.56 -16.75 11.70
C ASP A 197 -9.46 -17.03 10.66
N ASP A 198 -8.47 -17.82 11.04
CA ASP A 198 -7.32 -18.15 10.18
C ASP A 198 -7.75 -18.90 8.90
N ALA A 199 -8.88 -19.58 8.90
CA ALA A 199 -9.42 -20.25 7.70
C ALA A 199 -9.81 -19.26 6.60
N LEU A 200 -10.09 -18.00 6.96
CA LEU A 200 -10.44 -16.93 6.02
C LEU A 200 -9.25 -16.06 5.63
N ALA A 201 -8.07 -16.33 6.17
CA ALA A 201 -6.88 -15.54 5.93
C ALA A 201 -6.28 -15.83 4.55
N ASN A 202 -5.74 -14.80 3.93
CA ASN A 202 -4.84 -14.88 2.79
C ASN A 202 -3.74 -13.82 2.96
N TYR A 203 -2.76 -13.82 2.07
CA TYR A 203 -1.58 -13.01 2.22
C TYR A 203 -1.37 -12.11 1.01
N ALA A 204 -1.04 -10.85 1.29
CA ALA A 204 -0.68 -9.83 0.31
C ALA A 204 0.85 -9.73 0.26
N GLU A 205 1.46 -10.53 -0.59
CA GLU A 205 2.90 -10.57 -0.75
C GLU A 205 3.42 -9.24 -1.29
N LYS A 206 4.66 -8.91 -0.92
CA LYS A 206 5.36 -7.73 -1.42
C LYS A 206 5.43 -7.77 -2.94
N LEU A 207 5.22 -6.60 -3.57
CA LEU A 207 5.30 -6.45 -5.03
C LEU A 207 6.73 -6.54 -5.53
N SER A 208 6.91 -7.06 -6.74
CA SER A 208 8.17 -7.07 -7.46
C SER A 208 8.04 -6.40 -8.83
N LYS A 209 9.14 -5.91 -9.37
CA LYS A 209 9.17 -5.32 -10.71
C LYS A 209 8.90 -6.35 -11.79
N GLU A 210 9.35 -7.58 -11.59
CA GLU A 210 9.17 -8.71 -12.51
C GLU A 210 7.69 -9.07 -12.65
N GLU A 211 6.96 -9.02 -11.55
CA GLU A 211 5.51 -9.27 -11.48
C GLU A 211 4.70 -8.27 -12.31
N ALA A 212 5.23 -7.09 -12.52
CA ALA A 212 4.59 -6.03 -13.30
C ALA A 212 4.69 -6.23 -14.81
N ARG A 213 5.53 -7.17 -15.29
CA ARG A 213 5.55 -7.53 -16.71
C ARG A 213 4.19 -8.11 -17.11
N ILE A 214 3.59 -7.57 -18.16
CA ILE A 214 2.28 -8.02 -18.63
C ILE A 214 2.39 -9.41 -19.21
N ASP A 215 1.54 -10.32 -18.74
CA ASP A 215 1.31 -11.63 -19.30
C ASP A 215 0.04 -11.57 -20.18
N TRP A 216 0.22 -11.49 -21.49
CA TRP A 216 -0.88 -11.35 -22.44
C TRP A 216 -1.79 -12.59 -22.50
N SER A 217 -1.35 -13.73 -22.00
CA SER A 217 -2.17 -14.95 -21.93
C SER A 217 -3.28 -14.89 -20.88
N MET A 218 -3.21 -13.93 -19.96
CA MET A 218 -4.25 -13.68 -18.98
C MET A 218 -5.47 -13.04 -19.65
N GLU A 219 -6.63 -13.08 -18.98
CA GLU A 219 -7.82 -12.36 -19.45
C GLU A 219 -7.59 -10.85 -19.39
N ALA A 220 -8.19 -10.12 -20.32
CA ALA A 220 -8.08 -8.66 -20.39
C ALA A 220 -8.49 -7.98 -19.07
N VAL A 221 -9.54 -8.48 -18.41
CA VAL A 221 -10.01 -7.98 -17.09
C VAL A 221 -8.92 -8.13 -16.04
N ALA A 222 -8.22 -9.25 -16.00
CA ALA A 222 -7.16 -9.50 -15.03
C ALA A 222 -5.94 -8.59 -15.28
N ILE A 223 -5.55 -8.42 -16.55
CA ILE A 223 -4.44 -7.52 -16.92
C ILE A 223 -4.77 -6.08 -16.56
N GLU A 224 -5.99 -5.62 -16.83
CA GLU A 224 -6.44 -4.26 -16.51
C GLU A 224 -6.39 -4.00 -15.00
N ARG A 225 -6.79 -4.97 -14.17
CA ARG A 225 -6.66 -4.88 -12.71
C ARG A 225 -5.19 -4.78 -12.26
N CYS A 226 -4.29 -5.57 -12.87
CA CYS A 226 -2.85 -5.47 -12.59
C CYS A 226 -2.32 -4.07 -12.91
N ILE A 227 -2.72 -3.50 -14.04
CA ILE A 227 -2.30 -2.15 -14.44
C ILE A 227 -2.72 -1.12 -13.38
N ARG A 228 -3.95 -1.18 -12.91
CA ARG A 228 -4.42 -0.28 -11.85
C ARG A 228 -3.71 -0.54 -10.51
N SER A 229 -3.50 -1.79 -10.16
CA SER A 229 -2.86 -2.16 -8.89
C SER A 229 -1.39 -1.76 -8.82
N PHE A 230 -0.68 -1.78 -9.93
CA PHE A 230 0.73 -1.38 -9.99
C PHE A 230 0.95 0.12 -10.27
N ASN A 231 -0.10 0.90 -10.34
CA ASN A 231 -0.03 2.35 -10.47
C ASN A 231 -0.13 3.00 -9.09
N PRO A 232 0.90 3.69 -8.54
CA PRO A 232 2.03 4.30 -9.25
C PRO A 232 3.35 3.51 -9.24
N TRP A 233 3.40 2.33 -8.66
CA TRP A 233 4.62 1.53 -8.60
C TRP A 233 4.29 0.03 -8.53
N PRO A 234 5.05 -0.82 -9.22
CA PRO A 234 6.19 -0.53 -10.09
C PRO A 234 5.83 -0.06 -11.51
N ILE A 235 4.57 0.02 -11.87
CA ILE A 235 3.98 0.23 -13.18
C ILE A 235 4.12 -1.00 -14.07
N SER A 236 3.00 -1.48 -14.60
CA SER A 236 2.96 -2.58 -15.56
C SER A 236 3.70 -2.21 -16.84
N TRP A 237 4.35 -3.17 -17.45
CA TRP A 237 5.19 -2.93 -18.62
C TRP A 237 5.19 -4.12 -19.59
N PHE A 238 5.55 -3.84 -20.83
CA PHE A 238 5.78 -4.83 -21.87
C PHE A 238 6.94 -4.40 -22.75
N GLU A 239 7.40 -5.29 -23.62
CA GLU A 239 8.46 -5.00 -24.57
C GLU A 239 7.92 -4.94 -26.00
N VAL A 240 8.35 -3.95 -26.76
CA VAL A 240 8.08 -3.79 -28.20
C VAL A 240 9.26 -3.09 -28.84
N ALA A 241 9.68 -3.53 -30.04
CA ALA A 241 10.83 -2.97 -30.75
C ALA A 241 12.09 -2.88 -29.85
N ASP A 242 12.34 -3.90 -29.06
CA ASP A 242 13.44 -3.98 -28.08
C ASP A 242 13.42 -2.86 -27.02
N GLN A 243 12.26 -2.24 -26.79
CA GLN A 243 12.07 -1.19 -25.81
C GLN A 243 11.07 -1.62 -24.74
N THR A 244 11.35 -1.27 -23.50
CA THR A 244 10.42 -1.45 -22.39
C THR A 244 9.46 -0.26 -22.32
N VAL A 245 8.17 -0.53 -22.49
CA VAL A 245 7.12 0.48 -22.46
C VAL A 245 6.22 0.26 -21.24
N LYS A 246 6.04 1.29 -20.43
CA LYS A 246 5.16 1.22 -19.25
C LYS A 246 3.73 1.59 -19.64
N VAL A 247 2.79 0.90 -18.98
CA VAL A 247 1.35 1.11 -19.19
C VAL A 247 0.75 1.76 -17.95
N TRP A 248 0.28 2.99 -18.11
CA TRP A 248 -0.35 3.75 -17.03
C TRP A 248 -1.86 3.57 -17.00
N GLN A 249 -2.47 3.41 -18.15
CA GLN A 249 -3.92 3.28 -18.26
C GLN A 249 -4.29 2.38 -19.43
N ALA A 250 -5.27 1.51 -19.21
CA ALA A 250 -5.85 0.64 -20.22
C ALA A 250 -7.34 0.44 -19.95
N ALA A 251 -8.06 -0.04 -20.94
CA ALA A 251 -9.46 -0.40 -20.83
C ALA A 251 -9.71 -1.78 -21.42
N VAL A 252 -10.68 -2.48 -20.87
CA VAL A 252 -11.15 -3.75 -21.43
C VAL A 252 -12.11 -3.47 -22.55
N VAL A 253 -11.89 -4.12 -23.70
CA VAL A 253 -12.85 -4.16 -24.80
C VAL A 253 -13.44 -5.56 -24.84
N ASP A 254 -14.74 -5.66 -24.63
CA ASP A 254 -15.46 -6.93 -24.67
C ASP A 254 -15.67 -7.36 -26.13
N SER A 255 -14.70 -8.09 -26.66
CA SER A 255 -14.65 -8.51 -28.05
C SER A 255 -13.87 -9.81 -28.20
N ASP A 256 -14.40 -10.71 -29.01
CA ASP A 256 -13.66 -11.88 -29.45
C ASP A 256 -12.72 -11.49 -30.58
N HIS A 257 -11.54 -12.08 -30.64
CA HIS A 257 -10.52 -11.70 -31.62
C HIS A 257 -9.99 -12.86 -32.50
N GLY A 258 -10.08 -14.09 -32.00
CA GLY A 258 -9.59 -15.26 -32.75
C GLY A 258 -8.09 -15.27 -33.06
N GLN A 259 -7.32 -14.40 -32.40
CA GLN A 259 -5.87 -14.27 -32.62
C GLN A 259 -5.09 -14.77 -31.40
N PRO A 260 -3.82 -15.17 -31.60
CA PRO A 260 -2.97 -15.52 -30.45
C PRO A 260 -2.85 -14.36 -29.45
N ALA A 261 -2.79 -14.68 -28.16
CA ALA A 261 -2.57 -13.68 -27.12
C ALA A 261 -1.27 -12.90 -27.39
N GLY A 262 -1.31 -11.59 -27.18
CA GLY A 262 -0.19 -10.70 -27.47
C GLY A 262 -0.19 -10.12 -28.89
N THR A 263 -1.11 -10.52 -29.75
CA THR A 263 -1.21 -9.98 -31.11
C THR A 263 -1.77 -8.55 -31.06
N LEU A 264 -1.06 -7.61 -31.67
CA LEU A 264 -1.53 -6.25 -31.86
C LEU A 264 -2.59 -6.24 -32.96
N LEU A 265 -3.82 -5.85 -32.61
CA LEU A 265 -4.98 -5.91 -33.52
C LEU A 265 -5.15 -4.60 -34.30
N LYS A 266 -5.05 -3.46 -33.63
CA LYS A 266 -5.09 -2.14 -34.26
C LYS A 266 -4.40 -1.10 -33.38
N ALA A 267 -3.95 -0.03 -34.01
CA ALA A 267 -3.37 1.12 -33.35
C ALA A 267 -3.86 2.40 -34.01
N ASP A 268 -4.62 3.19 -33.29
CA ASP A 268 -5.12 4.48 -33.74
C ASP A 268 -5.21 5.47 -32.57
N LYS A 269 -5.72 6.66 -32.81
CA LYS A 269 -5.83 7.70 -31.80
C LYS A 269 -6.72 7.33 -30.60
N GLN A 270 -7.54 6.31 -30.71
CA GLN A 270 -8.39 5.84 -29.63
C GLN A 270 -7.66 4.89 -28.66
N GLY A 271 -6.58 4.26 -29.14
CA GLY A 271 -5.79 3.34 -28.35
C GLY A 271 -5.09 2.28 -29.19
N ILE A 272 -4.37 1.42 -28.50
CA ILE A 272 -3.73 0.26 -29.10
C ILE A 272 -4.42 -1.00 -28.55
N ASP A 273 -5.06 -1.77 -29.43
CA ASP A 273 -5.82 -2.96 -29.05
C ASP A 273 -4.94 -4.21 -29.17
N ILE A 274 -4.81 -4.93 -28.08
CA ILE A 274 -4.00 -6.17 -27.99
C ILE A 274 -4.92 -7.34 -27.66
N ALA A 275 -4.79 -8.43 -28.41
CA ALA A 275 -5.44 -9.69 -28.11
C ALA A 275 -4.89 -10.26 -26.81
N THR A 276 -5.77 -10.73 -25.94
CA THR A 276 -5.40 -11.38 -24.68
C THR A 276 -5.89 -12.81 -24.64
N GLY A 277 -5.65 -13.51 -23.54
CA GLY A 277 -6.18 -14.88 -23.37
C GLY A 277 -7.70 -14.95 -23.46
N LYS A 278 -8.40 -13.88 -23.10
CA LYS A 278 -9.83 -13.68 -23.29
C LYS A 278 -10.13 -12.18 -23.33
N GLY A 279 -10.78 -11.74 -24.41
CA GLY A 279 -11.07 -10.32 -24.62
C GLY A 279 -9.87 -9.55 -25.18
N VAL A 280 -10.04 -8.25 -25.28
CA VAL A 280 -9.09 -7.30 -25.85
C VAL A 280 -8.74 -6.26 -24.81
N LEU A 281 -7.45 -5.95 -24.69
CA LEU A 281 -6.98 -4.85 -23.86
C LEU A 281 -6.64 -3.67 -24.75
N ARG A 282 -7.26 -2.52 -24.46
CA ARG A 282 -6.96 -1.26 -25.14
C ARG A 282 -6.00 -0.44 -24.28
N LEU A 283 -4.81 -0.22 -24.79
CA LEU A 283 -3.81 0.63 -24.15
C LEU A 283 -4.13 2.09 -24.44
N LEU A 284 -4.17 2.93 -23.39
CA LEU A 284 -4.60 4.34 -23.50
C LEU A 284 -3.49 5.31 -23.19
N THR A 285 -2.71 5.06 -22.15
CA THR A 285 -1.61 5.94 -21.70
C THR A 285 -0.37 5.08 -21.50
N LEU A 286 0.68 5.40 -22.23
CA LEU A 286 1.94 4.66 -22.26
C LEU A 286 3.12 5.57 -21.97
N GLN A 287 4.20 4.96 -21.50
CA GLN A 287 5.46 5.67 -21.22
C GLN A 287 6.62 4.94 -21.84
N PRO A 288 7.16 5.45 -22.96
CA PRO A 288 8.39 4.90 -23.53
C PRO A 288 9.61 5.28 -22.69
N PRO A 289 10.76 4.57 -22.87
CA PRO A 289 11.96 4.85 -22.11
C PRO A 289 12.41 6.32 -22.22
N GLY A 290 12.75 6.92 -21.08
CA GLY A 290 13.27 8.28 -21.03
C GLY A 290 12.25 9.39 -21.32
N LYS A 291 10.97 9.05 -21.46
CA LYS A 291 9.89 10.01 -21.73
C LYS A 291 8.89 10.02 -20.59
N LYS A 292 8.01 11.02 -20.60
CA LYS A 292 6.85 11.07 -19.70
C LYS A 292 5.73 10.16 -20.23
N ALA A 293 4.84 9.78 -19.35
CA ALA A 293 3.60 9.11 -19.76
C ALA A 293 2.81 10.03 -20.72
N MET A 294 2.27 9.44 -21.79
CA MET A 294 1.54 10.16 -22.80
C MET A 294 0.39 9.35 -23.36
N SER A 295 -0.57 10.01 -23.98
CA SER A 295 -1.64 9.33 -24.70
C SER A 295 -1.08 8.49 -25.85
N VAL A 296 -1.78 7.40 -26.18
CA VAL A 296 -1.44 6.62 -27.39
C VAL A 296 -1.46 7.50 -28.64
N SER A 297 -2.42 8.44 -28.74
CA SER A 297 -2.48 9.39 -29.86
C SER A 297 -1.16 10.14 -30.05
N ASP A 298 -0.59 10.66 -28.98
CA ASP A 298 0.69 11.38 -29.01
C ASP A 298 1.86 10.44 -29.33
N LEU A 299 1.87 9.25 -28.73
CA LEU A 299 2.93 8.26 -28.95
C LEU A 299 2.99 7.83 -30.41
N LEU A 300 1.86 7.59 -31.06
CA LEU A 300 1.80 7.17 -32.45
C LEU A 300 2.31 8.23 -33.44
N ASN A 301 2.35 9.51 -33.06
CA ASN A 301 2.94 10.54 -33.92
C ASN A 301 4.43 10.30 -34.20
N SER A 302 5.15 9.69 -33.27
CA SER A 302 6.60 9.47 -33.39
C SER A 302 7.03 7.99 -33.35
N ARG A 303 6.14 7.08 -32.98
CA ARG A 303 6.46 5.67 -32.77
C ARG A 303 5.44 4.72 -33.39
N ARG A 304 4.75 5.12 -34.45
CA ARG A 304 3.76 4.28 -35.14
C ARG A 304 4.35 2.97 -35.66
N ASP A 305 5.61 2.99 -36.06
CA ASP A 305 6.34 1.82 -36.55
C ASP A 305 6.51 0.70 -35.49
N TRP A 306 6.43 1.05 -34.19
CA TRP A 306 6.45 0.05 -33.11
C TRP A 306 5.14 -0.73 -33.00
N PHE A 307 4.04 -0.18 -33.50
CA PHE A 307 2.69 -0.67 -33.22
C PHE A 307 1.92 -0.99 -34.51
N GLU A 308 2.53 -1.77 -35.37
CA GLU A 308 1.86 -2.23 -36.58
C GLU A 308 0.95 -3.42 -36.30
N PRO A 309 -0.29 -3.44 -36.87
CA PRO A 309 -1.18 -4.60 -36.73
C PRO A 309 -0.50 -5.89 -37.13
N GLY A 310 -0.72 -6.94 -36.35
CA GLY A 310 -0.07 -8.23 -36.52
C GLY A 310 1.24 -8.40 -35.75
N THR A 311 1.78 -7.33 -35.15
CA THR A 311 2.95 -7.44 -34.26
C THR A 311 2.62 -8.36 -33.08
N GLN A 312 3.52 -9.29 -32.77
CA GLN A 312 3.38 -10.22 -31.66
C GLN A 312 4.18 -9.69 -30.46
N LEU A 313 3.47 -9.35 -29.37
CA LEU A 313 4.07 -8.98 -28.11
C LEU A 313 4.31 -10.22 -27.22
N ASN A 314 5.39 -10.20 -26.45
CA ASN A 314 5.77 -11.29 -25.54
C ASN A 314 5.57 -10.89 -24.08
#